data_51f7bae8c9e06f4ea85e8525671ec67a
#
_entry.id   51f7bae8c9e06f4ea85e8525671ec67a
#
_cell.length_a   1.000
_cell.length_b   1.000
_cell.length_c   1.000
_cell.angle_alpha   90.00
_cell.angle_beta   90.00
_cell.angle_gamma   90.00
#
_symmetry.space_group_name_H-M   'P 1'
#
loop_
_entity.id
_entity.type
_entity.pdbx_description
1 polymer ?
#
loop_
_entity_poly.entity_id
_entity_poly.type
_entity_poly.pdbx_seq_one_letter_code
_entity_poly.pdbx_strand_id
1 'polypeptide(L)'
;MWIRSQRRRPQSLSSSTLTMASSKRCRSSYMPGASAGICVAVTRVQLGRRFFFYIDDIASGSRDILENFHRALLQGKAELLPAPLARFPSVLASLYDHWDPLAAAMMATSALDFITGTALEQRRHVVAMEPSVHAPNWPGFLRTKSGMATGFSCAAFPRSDVPGVASYIQALPDMDQLMCLTNDILSYYKEELAGETMGFVPLTARITGKSPFAVLRNMVQEVRELHHRIAATLSGDDDALQKWRTLEQGFVAWHLAIDRFRLCSDYGFVW
;
A
#
# COMPACT_ATOMS: atom_id res chain seq x y z
N MET A 1 40.60 -6.34 25.32
CA MET A 1 39.66 -6.55 26.45
C MET A 1 38.29 -6.85 25.87
N TRP A 2 37.86 -8.07 26.06
CA TRP A 2 36.75 -8.74 25.38
C TRP A 2 35.40 -8.28 25.93
N ILE A 3 34.40 -7.98 25.05
CA ILE A 3 32.98 -8.03 25.41
C ILE A 3 32.28 -8.97 24.42
N ARG A 4 31.86 -10.10 24.93
CA ARG A 4 31.06 -11.13 24.25
C ARG A 4 29.64 -10.61 24.04
N SER A 5 29.16 -10.53 22.79
CA SER A 5 27.76 -10.42 22.48
C SER A 5 27.10 -11.81 22.56
N GLN A 6 26.19 -11.98 23.47
CA GLN A 6 25.36 -13.19 23.57
C GLN A 6 24.35 -13.23 22.43
N ARG A 7 24.51 -14.17 21.51
CA ARG A 7 23.46 -14.58 20.57
C ARG A 7 22.39 -15.33 21.34
N ARG A 8 21.18 -14.79 21.46
CA ARG A 8 20.01 -15.55 21.87
C ARG A 8 19.53 -16.38 20.67
N ARG A 9 19.49 -17.70 20.85
CA ARG A 9 18.86 -18.65 19.90
C ARG A 9 17.35 -18.42 19.89
N PRO A 10 16.67 -18.51 18.73
CA PRO A 10 15.20 -18.51 18.71
C PRO A 10 14.70 -19.81 19.33
N GLN A 11 13.80 -19.71 20.30
CA GLN A 11 13.07 -20.81 20.87
C GLN A 11 12.10 -21.37 19.81
N SER A 12 12.09 -22.71 19.67
CA SER A 12 11.16 -23.46 18.87
C SER A 12 9.72 -23.19 19.33
N LEU A 13 8.92 -22.55 18.48
CA LEU A 13 7.49 -22.44 18.67
C LEU A 13 6.85 -23.80 18.35
N SER A 14 6.38 -24.46 19.39
CA SER A 14 5.52 -25.62 19.33
C SER A 14 4.22 -25.31 18.58
N SER A 15 3.78 -26.26 17.77
CA SER A 15 2.49 -26.29 17.09
C SER A 15 1.35 -26.27 18.13
N SER A 16 0.86 -25.10 18.48
CA SER A 16 -0.39 -24.93 19.21
C SER A 16 -1.42 -24.32 18.28
N THR A 17 -2.37 -25.16 17.91
CA THR A 17 -3.72 -24.94 17.43
C THR A 17 -4.18 -23.47 17.52
N LEU A 18 -4.18 -22.78 16.38
CA LEU A 18 -4.89 -21.51 16.23
C LEU A 18 -6.39 -21.81 16.19
N THR A 19 -6.95 -21.98 17.38
CA THR A 19 -8.39 -21.95 17.58
C THR A 19 -8.88 -20.58 17.16
N MET A 20 -9.76 -20.53 16.17
CA MET A 20 -10.53 -19.35 15.79
C MET A 20 -11.37 -18.91 17.00
N ALA A 21 -10.83 -18.05 17.85
CA ALA A 21 -11.56 -17.43 18.93
C ALA A 21 -12.20 -16.15 18.41
N SER A 22 -13.53 -16.21 18.32
CA SER A 22 -14.51 -15.13 18.35
C SER A 22 -14.27 -13.95 17.40
N SER A 23 -15.11 -13.92 16.38
CA SER A 23 -15.58 -12.71 15.73
C SER A 23 -16.08 -11.70 16.78
N LYS A 24 -15.19 -10.89 17.33
CA LYS A 24 -15.64 -9.62 17.89
C LYS A 24 -16.20 -8.84 16.70
N ARG A 25 -17.49 -8.64 16.70
CA ARG A 25 -18.26 -7.84 15.75
C ARG A 25 -17.43 -6.62 15.38
N CYS A 26 -17.12 -6.51 14.10
CA CYS A 26 -16.69 -5.27 13.49
C CYS A 26 -17.77 -4.26 13.87
N ARG A 27 -17.50 -3.40 14.85
CA ARG A 27 -18.42 -2.33 15.16
C ARG A 27 -18.41 -1.43 13.94
N SER A 28 -19.53 -1.39 13.27
CA SER A 28 -19.91 -0.58 12.11
C SER A 28 -19.85 0.94 12.39
N SER A 29 -19.06 1.38 13.35
CA SER A 29 -19.02 2.76 13.82
C SER A 29 -18.05 3.68 13.02
N TYR A 30 -17.34 3.14 12.01
CA TYR A 30 -16.35 3.94 11.28
C TYR A 30 -16.80 4.48 9.91
N MET A 31 -18.00 4.15 9.43
CA MET A 31 -18.56 4.80 8.24
C MET A 31 -20.09 4.89 8.35
N PRO A 32 -20.66 5.89 9.02
CA PRO A 32 -22.09 6.15 8.94
C PRO A 32 -22.41 6.60 7.51
N GLY A 33 -23.20 5.80 6.77
CA GLY A 33 -23.64 6.10 5.41
C GLY A 33 -23.04 5.24 4.28
N ALA A 34 -22.21 4.24 4.60
CA ALA A 34 -21.69 3.33 3.59
C ALA A 34 -22.82 2.43 3.03
N SER A 35 -23.06 2.51 1.71
CA SER A 35 -23.96 1.58 1.02
C SER A 35 -23.46 0.13 1.15
N ALA A 36 -24.34 -0.86 1.01
CA ALA A 36 -23.97 -2.29 1.07
C ALA A 36 -22.82 -2.63 0.08
N GLY A 37 -22.75 -1.95 -1.07
CA GLY A 37 -21.66 -2.06 -2.06
C GLY A 37 -20.30 -1.63 -1.48
N ILE A 38 -20.23 -0.53 -0.73
CA ILE A 38 -19.01 -0.09 -0.06
C ILE A 38 -18.56 -1.11 0.98
N CYS A 39 -19.48 -1.72 1.73
CA CYS A 39 -19.14 -2.73 2.74
C CYS A 39 -18.50 -3.97 2.09
N VAL A 40 -19.01 -4.42 0.95
CA VAL A 40 -18.42 -5.53 0.16
C VAL A 40 -17.09 -5.14 -0.45
N ALA A 41 -16.98 -3.94 -1.03
CA ALA A 41 -15.74 -3.41 -1.59
C ALA A 41 -14.67 -3.26 -0.50
N VAL A 42 -15.02 -2.68 0.66
CA VAL A 42 -14.12 -2.56 1.82
C VAL A 42 -13.69 -3.94 2.33
N THR A 43 -14.59 -4.93 2.39
CA THR A 43 -14.23 -6.28 2.83
C THR A 43 -13.27 -6.96 1.84
N ARG A 44 -13.40 -6.74 0.54
CA ARG A 44 -12.49 -7.31 -0.48
C ARG A 44 -11.19 -6.54 -0.61
N VAL A 45 -11.21 -5.22 -0.46
CA VAL A 45 -10.00 -4.41 -0.28
C VAL A 45 -9.28 -4.80 1.02
N GLN A 46 -9.99 -5.16 2.10
CA GLN A 46 -9.40 -5.71 3.32
C GLN A 46 -8.80 -7.11 3.12
N LEU A 47 -9.36 -7.95 2.26
CA LEU A 47 -8.72 -9.20 1.85
C LEU A 47 -7.42 -8.91 1.07
N GLY A 48 -7.45 -7.99 0.12
CA GLY A 48 -6.25 -7.49 -0.55
C GLY A 48 -5.22 -6.93 0.43
N ARG A 49 -5.63 -6.11 1.40
CA ARG A 49 -4.75 -5.59 2.47
C ARG A 49 -4.05 -6.70 3.25
N ARG A 50 -4.72 -7.80 3.58
CA ARG A 50 -4.09 -8.96 4.25
C ARG A 50 -2.99 -9.59 3.39
N PHE A 51 -3.14 -9.60 2.06
CA PHE A 51 -2.11 -10.04 1.14
C PHE A 51 -0.91 -9.10 1.14
N PHE A 52 -1.15 -7.78 1.09
CA PHE A 52 -0.06 -6.80 1.06
C PHE A 52 0.71 -6.80 2.35
N PHE A 53 0.05 -6.84 3.51
CA PHE A 53 0.73 -7.01 4.78
C PHE A 53 1.46 -8.35 4.90
N TYR A 54 0.88 -9.43 4.38
CA TYR A 54 1.56 -10.71 4.35
C TYR A 54 2.83 -10.65 3.51
N ILE A 55 2.79 -10.01 2.35
CA ILE A 55 3.95 -9.83 1.48
C ILE A 55 4.99 -8.93 2.15
N ASP A 56 4.57 -7.81 2.71
CA ASP A 56 5.44 -6.84 3.36
C ASP A 56 6.12 -7.42 4.62
N ASP A 57 5.35 -8.06 5.49
CA ASP A 57 5.84 -8.51 6.81
C ASP A 57 6.53 -9.90 6.76
N ILE A 58 6.10 -10.81 5.90
CA ILE A 58 6.54 -12.24 5.91
C ILE A 58 7.47 -12.56 4.75
N ALA A 59 7.36 -11.86 3.65
CA ALA A 59 8.15 -12.12 2.46
C ALA A 59 9.62 -11.70 2.57
N SER A 60 10.01 -10.95 3.61
CA SER A 60 11.41 -10.58 3.85
C SER A 60 12.35 -11.80 3.96
N GLY A 61 11.82 -12.99 4.31
CA GLY A 61 12.53 -14.27 4.30
C GLY A 61 12.32 -15.14 3.06
N SER A 62 11.50 -14.72 2.10
CA SER A 62 10.98 -15.55 1.00
C SER A 62 11.21 -14.92 -0.37
N ARG A 63 12.38 -14.35 -0.61
CA ARG A 63 12.74 -13.66 -1.86
C ARG A 63 12.43 -14.50 -3.10
N ASP A 64 12.82 -15.77 -3.10
CA ASP A 64 12.64 -16.66 -4.24
C ASP A 64 11.16 -16.82 -4.63
N ILE A 65 10.26 -16.74 -3.65
CA ILE A 65 8.82 -16.78 -3.88
C ILE A 65 8.36 -15.53 -4.62
N LEU A 66 8.80 -14.34 -4.20
CA LEU A 66 8.42 -13.07 -4.85
C LEU A 66 9.00 -12.96 -6.27
N GLU A 67 10.27 -13.32 -6.45
CA GLU A 67 10.93 -13.29 -7.75
C GLU A 67 10.31 -14.28 -8.77
N ASN A 68 9.76 -15.40 -8.30
CA ASN A 68 9.11 -16.40 -9.14
C ASN A 68 7.58 -16.25 -9.20
N PHE A 69 6.99 -15.33 -8.47
CA PHE A 69 5.54 -15.19 -8.34
C PHE A 69 4.83 -15.02 -9.68
N HIS A 70 5.24 -14.02 -10.47
CA HIS A 70 4.66 -13.76 -11.80
C HIS A 70 4.79 -14.95 -12.74
N ARG A 71 5.96 -15.62 -12.72
CA ARG A 71 6.20 -16.81 -13.52
C ARG A 71 5.25 -17.94 -13.15
N ALA A 72 5.02 -18.15 -11.84
CA ALA A 72 4.06 -19.16 -11.38
C ALA A 72 2.63 -18.85 -11.86
N LEU A 73 2.20 -17.58 -11.80
CA LEU A 73 0.90 -17.15 -12.31
C LEU A 73 0.77 -17.39 -13.82
N LEU A 74 1.76 -16.94 -14.61
CA LEU A 74 1.74 -17.06 -16.06
C LEU A 74 1.77 -18.51 -16.55
N GLN A 75 2.33 -19.41 -15.73
CA GLN A 75 2.35 -20.85 -16.02
C GLN A 75 1.11 -21.61 -15.50
N GLY A 76 0.15 -20.91 -14.88
CA GLY A 76 -1.01 -21.54 -14.24
C GLY A 76 -0.65 -22.44 -13.03
N LYS A 77 0.47 -22.17 -12.38
CA LYS A 77 1.01 -22.94 -11.25
C LYS A 77 0.90 -22.20 -9.90
N ALA A 78 -0.13 -21.38 -9.76
CA ALA A 78 -0.32 -20.58 -8.54
C ALA A 78 -0.50 -21.46 -7.29
N GLU A 79 -0.98 -22.69 -7.45
CA GLU A 79 -1.14 -23.68 -6.37
C GLU A 79 0.20 -24.11 -5.73
N LEU A 80 1.32 -23.90 -6.42
CA LEU A 80 2.67 -24.18 -5.87
C LEU A 80 3.19 -23.06 -4.96
N LEU A 81 2.51 -21.90 -4.95
CA LEU A 81 2.83 -20.79 -4.06
C LEU A 81 2.31 -21.08 -2.63
N PRO A 82 2.89 -20.44 -1.59
CA PRO A 82 2.35 -20.50 -0.23
C PRO A 82 0.85 -20.18 -0.19
N ALA A 83 0.11 -20.85 0.70
CA ALA A 83 -1.35 -20.83 0.75
C ALA A 83 -2.01 -19.44 0.63
N PRO A 84 -1.53 -18.37 1.28
CA PRO A 84 -2.08 -17.04 1.03
C PRO A 84 -1.90 -16.60 -0.43
N LEU A 85 -0.72 -16.76 -1.02
CA LEU A 85 -0.39 -16.33 -2.37
C LEU A 85 -1.07 -17.19 -3.45
N ALA A 86 -1.31 -18.47 -3.19
CA ALA A 86 -2.02 -19.37 -4.09
C ALA A 86 -3.45 -18.90 -4.39
N ARG A 87 -4.08 -18.15 -3.47
CA ARG A 87 -5.43 -17.58 -3.64
C ARG A 87 -5.46 -16.24 -4.37
N PHE A 88 -4.30 -15.64 -4.60
CA PHE A 88 -4.21 -14.30 -5.19
C PHE A 88 -4.89 -14.18 -6.56
N PRO A 89 -4.74 -15.14 -7.50
CA PRO A 89 -5.44 -15.07 -8.79
C PRO A 89 -6.96 -14.99 -8.65
N SER A 90 -7.54 -15.73 -7.72
CA SER A 90 -8.99 -15.68 -7.45
C SER A 90 -9.43 -14.33 -6.87
N VAL A 91 -8.58 -13.71 -6.04
CA VAL A 91 -8.85 -12.36 -5.52
C VAL A 91 -8.80 -11.34 -6.66
N LEU A 92 -7.80 -11.40 -7.54
CA LEU A 92 -7.71 -10.51 -8.70
C LEU A 92 -8.87 -10.70 -9.67
N ALA A 93 -9.26 -11.94 -9.96
CA ALA A 93 -10.42 -12.24 -10.79
C ALA A 93 -11.72 -11.65 -10.21
N SER A 94 -11.88 -11.69 -8.90
CA SER A 94 -13.09 -11.15 -8.24
C SER A 94 -13.22 -9.61 -8.30
N LEU A 95 -12.17 -8.88 -8.69
CA LEU A 95 -12.26 -7.44 -8.92
C LEU A 95 -13.22 -7.13 -10.07
N TYR A 96 -13.25 -7.96 -11.11
CA TYR A 96 -14.12 -7.80 -12.27
C TYR A 96 -15.62 -7.94 -11.96
N ASP A 97 -15.97 -8.51 -10.81
CA ASP A 97 -17.37 -8.60 -10.36
C ASP A 97 -17.90 -7.25 -9.86
N HIS A 98 -17.02 -6.34 -9.42
CA HIS A 98 -17.41 -5.14 -8.67
C HIS A 98 -16.94 -3.82 -9.28
N TRP A 99 -15.88 -3.83 -10.08
CA TRP A 99 -15.35 -2.64 -10.73
C TRP A 99 -15.53 -2.70 -12.24
N ASP A 100 -15.44 -1.54 -12.89
CA ASP A 100 -15.31 -1.49 -14.34
C ASP A 100 -14.14 -2.39 -14.79
N PRO A 101 -14.26 -3.13 -15.91
CA PRO A 101 -13.20 -4.05 -16.35
C PRO A 101 -11.82 -3.41 -16.49
N LEU A 102 -11.73 -2.15 -16.94
CA LEU A 102 -10.46 -1.44 -17.06
C LEU A 102 -9.90 -1.07 -15.67
N ALA A 103 -10.77 -0.61 -14.77
CA ALA A 103 -10.37 -0.36 -13.38
C ALA A 103 -9.89 -1.65 -12.69
N ALA A 104 -10.61 -2.75 -12.85
CA ALA A 104 -10.21 -4.06 -12.33
C ALA A 104 -8.85 -4.51 -12.88
N ALA A 105 -8.59 -4.30 -14.19
CA ALA A 105 -7.31 -4.60 -14.82
C ALA A 105 -6.18 -3.72 -14.25
N MET A 106 -6.41 -2.42 -14.08
CA MET A 106 -5.44 -1.50 -13.46
C MET A 106 -5.14 -1.89 -12.01
N MET A 107 -6.16 -2.25 -11.22
CA MET A 107 -6.00 -2.74 -9.85
C MET A 107 -5.18 -4.04 -9.80
N ALA A 108 -5.45 -4.99 -10.71
CA ALA A 108 -4.71 -6.24 -10.83
C ALA A 108 -3.24 -5.99 -11.20
N THR A 109 -2.98 -5.11 -12.16
CA THR A 109 -1.63 -4.72 -12.57
C THR A 109 -0.88 -4.06 -11.42
N SER A 110 -1.52 -3.14 -10.71
CA SER A 110 -0.95 -2.47 -9.54
C SER A 110 -0.57 -3.46 -8.43
N ALA A 111 -1.39 -4.49 -8.22
CA ALA A 111 -1.10 -5.55 -7.27
C ALA A 111 0.10 -6.43 -7.69
N LEU A 112 0.26 -6.69 -8.98
CA LEU A 112 1.43 -7.39 -9.53
C LEU A 112 2.68 -6.51 -9.45
N ASP A 113 2.57 -5.21 -9.73
CA ASP A 113 3.65 -4.25 -9.58
C ASP A 113 4.14 -4.20 -8.12
N PHE A 114 3.23 -4.27 -7.14
CA PHE A 114 3.58 -4.33 -5.72
C PHE A 114 4.51 -5.52 -5.39
N ILE A 115 4.22 -6.71 -5.93
CA ILE A 115 5.09 -7.89 -5.78
C ILE A 115 6.50 -7.60 -6.35
N THR A 116 6.54 -6.97 -7.54
CA THR A 116 7.81 -6.60 -8.18
C THR A 116 8.59 -5.57 -7.35
N GLY A 117 7.91 -4.55 -6.85
CA GLY A 117 8.50 -3.51 -6.00
C GLY A 117 9.09 -4.10 -4.73
N THR A 118 8.30 -4.91 -4.02
CA THR A 118 8.75 -5.59 -2.79
C THR A 118 9.97 -6.50 -3.06
N ALA A 119 9.99 -7.23 -4.19
CA ALA A 119 11.14 -8.04 -4.58
C ALA A 119 12.40 -7.18 -4.86
N LEU A 120 12.24 -6.01 -5.50
CA LEU A 120 13.33 -5.06 -5.73
C LEU A 120 13.91 -4.52 -4.41
N GLU A 121 13.06 -4.13 -3.47
CA GLU A 121 13.44 -3.60 -2.15
C GLU A 121 14.16 -4.62 -1.27
N GLN A 122 14.01 -5.93 -1.57
CA GLN A 122 14.69 -7.01 -0.84
C GLN A 122 15.93 -7.55 -1.56
N ARG A 123 16.16 -7.15 -2.80
CA ARG A 123 17.26 -7.67 -3.59
C ARG A 123 18.59 -7.06 -3.13
N ARG A 124 19.50 -7.88 -2.60
CA ARG A 124 20.76 -7.42 -1.99
C ARG A 124 21.53 -6.44 -2.87
N HIS A 125 21.64 -6.71 -4.18
CA HIS A 125 22.35 -5.83 -5.11
C HIS A 125 21.66 -4.49 -5.32
N VAL A 126 20.32 -4.45 -5.24
CA VAL A 126 19.53 -3.22 -5.33
C VAL A 126 19.64 -2.42 -4.04
N VAL A 127 19.52 -3.09 -2.89
CA VAL A 127 19.68 -2.44 -1.56
C VAL A 127 21.08 -1.89 -1.36
N ALA A 128 22.10 -2.61 -1.82
CA ALA A 128 23.51 -2.18 -1.72
C ALA A 128 23.93 -1.15 -2.77
N MET A 129 23.06 -0.83 -3.73
CA MET A 129 23.36 0.12 -4.79
C MET A 129 23.39 1.55 -4.23
N GLU A 130 24.47 2.29 -4.51
CA GLU A 130 24.50 3.71 -4.21
C GLU A 130 23.60 4.46 -5.20
N PRO A 131 22.57 5.20 -4.74
CA PRO A 131 21.68 5.94 -5.62
C PRO A 131 22.45 7.02 -6.37
N SER A 132 22.34 7.02 -7.70
CA SER A 132 22.99 8.01 -8.54
C SER A 132 22.27 9.34 -8.48
N VAL A 133 23.00 10.44 -8.30
CA VAL A 133 22.47 11.81 -8.40
C VAL A 133 21.90 12.13 -9.79
N HIS A 134 22.29 11.35 -10.82
CA HIS A 134 21.77 11.46 -12.17
C HIS A 134 20.50 10.65 -12.42
N ALA A 135 19.95 9.97 -11.39
CA ALA A 135 18.72 9.20 -11.46
C ALA A 135 17.62 9.77 -10.54
N PRO A 136 17.19 11.05 -10.72
CA PRO A 136 16.23 11.70 -9.81
C PRO A 136 14.86 11.04 -9.80
N ASN A 137 14.52 10.27 -10.84
CA ASN A 137 13.22 9.58 -10.96
C ASN A 137 13.22 8.18 -10.33
N TRP A 138 14.37 7.69 -9.86
CA TRP A 138 14.48 6.34 -9.26
C TRP A 138 13.58 6.14 -8.05
N PRO A 139 13.51 7.07 -7.06
CA PRO A 139 12.60 6.92 -5.92
C PRO A 139 11.14 6.82 -6.35
N GLY A 140 10.71 7.67 -7.29
CA GLY A 140 9.36 7.64 -7.83
C GLY A 140 9.04 6.34 -8.58
N PHE A 141 9.98 5.85 -9.40
CA PHE A 141 9.80 4.57 -10.08
C PHE A 141 9.61 3.41 -9.09
N LEU A 142 10.47 3.30 -8.08
CA LEU A 142 10.38 2.27 -7.06
C LEU A 142 9.06 2.38 -6.30
N ARG A 143 8.68 3.61 -5.92
CA ARG A 143 7.44 3.90 -5.20
C ARG A 143 6.19 3.55 -6.00
N THR A 144 6.19 3.81 -7.30
CA THR A 144 5.09 3.41 -8.20
C THR A 144 4.92 1.88 -8.20
N LYS A 145 6.03 1.15 -8.14
CA LYS A 145 5.98 -0.32 -8.07
C LYS A 145 5.53 -0.82 -6.70
N SER A 146 6.08 -0.30 -5.60
CA SER A 146 5.82 -0.81 -4.26
C SER A 146 4.60 -0.18 -3.56
N GLY A 147 4.02 0.88 -4.12
CA GLY A 147 2.95 1.64 -3.46
C GLY A 147 1.54 1.09 -3.63
N MET A 148 1.28 0.31 -4.65
CA MET A 148 -0.07 -0.14 -5.03
C MET A 148 -1.13 0.98 -5.11
N ALA A 149 -0.71 2.20 -5.41
CA ALA A 149 -1.57 3.38 -5.37
C ALA A 149 -2.77 3.27 -6.30
N THR A 150 -2.58 2.87 -7.57
CA THR A 150 -3.67 2.69 -8.54
C THR A 150 -4.71 1.69 -8.06
N GLY A 151 -4.27 0.65 -7.36
CA GLY A 151 -5.18 -0.32 -6.74
C GLY A 151 -6.07 0.32 -5.68
N PHE A 152 -5.52 1.19 -4.84
CA PHE A 152 -6.28 1.91 -3.81
C PHE A 152 -7.15 3.01 -4.41
N SER A 153 -6.63 3.79 -5.36
CA SER A 153 -7.37 4.88 -6.00
C SER A 153 -8.60 4.37 -6.74
N CYS A 154 -8.45 3.32 -7.56
CA CYS A 154 -9.57 2.69 -8.26
C CYS A 154 -10.59 2.06 -7.29
N ALA A 155 -10.15 1.62 -6.11
CA ALA A 155 -11.05 1.02 -5.12
C ALA A 155 -12.13 1.98 -4.61
N ALA A 156 -11.94 3.30 -4.76
CA ALA A 156 -12.95 4.32 -4.45
C ALA A 156 -14.20 4.22 -5.33
N PHE A 157 -14.11 3.62 -6.53
CA PHE A 157 -15.10 3.72 -7.58
C PHE A 157 -15.68 2.35 -7.99
N PRO A 158 -16.41 1.64 -7.10
CA PRO A 158 -17.12 0.43 -7.49
C PRO A 158 -18.19 0.79 -8.53
N ARG A 159 -18.36 -0.07 -9.56
CA ARG A 159 -19.26 0.21 -10.69
C ARG A 159 -20.74 0.33 -10.30
N SER A 160 -21.11 -0.16 -9.11
CA SER A 160 -22.45 0.08 -8.57
C SER A 160 -22.72 1.54 -8.25
N ASP A 161 -21.70 2.31 -7.96
CA ASP A 161 -21.78 3.68 -7.47
C ASP A 161 -21.28 4.66 -8.56
N VAL A 162 -20.18 4.30 -9.24
CA VAL A 162 -19.60 5.06 -10.36
C VAL A 162 -19.41 4.09 -11.54
N PRO A 163 -20.36 4.00 -12.48
CA PRO A 163 -20.42 2.93 -13.46
C PRO A 163 -19.33 2.98 -14.54
N GLY A 164 -18.68 4.11 -14.77
CA GLY A 164 -17.70 4.27 -15.85
C GLY A 164 -16.40 4.94 -15.40
N VAL A 165 -15.27 4.49 -15.95
CA VAL A 165 -13.94 5.07 -15.65
C VAL A 165 -13.80 6.52 -16.10
N ALA A 166 -14.61 6.98 -17.05
CA ALA A 166 -14.55 8.34 -17.60
C ALA A 166 -14.74 9.42 -16.54
N SER A 167 -15.51 9.12 -15.47
CA SER A 167 -15.78 10.04 -14.37
C SER A 167 -14.52 10.39 -13.55
N TYR A 168 -13.50 9.54 -13.53
CA TYR A 168 -12.36 9.74 -12.65
C TYR A 168 -10.98 9.48 -13.27
N ILE A 169 -10.91 8.90 -14.46
CA ILE A 169 -9.64 8.44 -15.04
C ILE A 169 -8.60 9.57 -15.19
N GLN A 170 -9.04 10.79 -15.45
CA GLN A 170 -8.14 11.93 -15.59
C GLN A 170 -7.53 12.38 -14.25
N ALA A 171 -8.22 12.13 -13.16
CA ALA A 171 -7.73 12.42 -11.81
C ALA A 171 -6.84 11.29 -11.24
N LEU A 172 -6.89 10.10 -11.84
CA LEU A 172 -6.21 8.91 -11.31
C LEU A 172 -4.70 9.08 -11.09
N PRO A 173 -3.93 9.71 -12.00
CA PRO A 173 -2.50 9.94 -11.75
C PRO A 173 -2.21 10.80 -10.50
N ASP A 174 -3.01 11.84 -10.29
CA ASP A 174 -2.90 12.70 -9.12
C ASP A 174 -3.35 11.98 -7.83
N MET A 175 -4.39 11.15 -7.92
CA MET A 175 -4.84 10.28 -6.82
C MET A 175 -3.74 9.30 -6.40
N ASP A 176 -3.10 8.65 -7.36
CA ASP A 176 -2.03 7.68 -7.11
C ASP A 176 -0.85 8.35 -6.41
N GLN A 177 -0.46 9.53 -6.87
CA GLN A 177 0.62 10.29 -6.28
C GLN A 177 0.25 10.75 -4.86
N LEU A 178 -0.98 11.25 -4.65
CA LEU A 178 -1.47 11.63 -3.32
C LEU A 178 -1.44 10.47 -2.34
N MET A 179 -1.91 9.29 -2.74
CA MET A 179 -1.91 8.08 -1.90
C MET A 179 -0.48 7.66 -1.52
N CYS A 180 0.46 7.67 -2.48
CA CYS A 180 1.86 7.37 -2.22
C CYS A 180 2.48 8.36 -1.24
N LEU A 181 2.40 9.65 -1.53
CA LEU A 181 3.03 10.69 -0.71
C LEU A 181 2.43 10.75 0.70
N THR A 182 1.11 10.60 0.82
CA THR A 182 0.43 10.55 2.12
C THR A 182 0.91 9.36 2.96
N ASN A 183 1.02 8.17 2.36
CA ASN A 183 1.57 7.02 3.06
C ASN A 183 3.02 7.28 3.51
N ASP A 184 3.88 7.78 2.62
CA ASP A 184 5.28 8.03 2.92
C ASP A 184 5.48 9.08 4.02
N ILE A 185 4.61 10.12 4.07
CA ILE A 185 4.62 11.11 5.16
C ILE A 185 4.23 10.47 6.48
N LEU A 186 3.14 9.70 6.49
CA LEU A 186 2.56 9.13 7.72
C LEU A 186 3.32 7.89 8.23
N SER A 187 4.05 7.20 7.34
CA SER A 187 4.86 6.03 7.70
C SER A 187 6.32 6.39 8.02
N TYR A 188 6.80 7.57 7.64
CA TYR A 188 8.22 7.96 7.76
C TYR A 188 8.80 7.71 9.15
N TYR A 189 8.07 8.07 10.21
CA TYR A 189 8.57 7.91 11.57
C TYR A 189 8.87 6.45 11.93
N LYS A 190 7.98 5.53 11.62
CA LYS A 190 8.20 4.11 11.88
C LYS A 190 9.33 3.53 11.03
N GLU A 191 9.46 4.00 9.78
CA GLU A 191 10.48 3.57 8.83
C GLU A 191 11.88 4.05 9.25
N GLU A 192 11.98 5.29 9.71
CA GLU A 192 13.22 5.82 10.27
C GLU A 192 13.65 5.05 11.52
N LEU A 193 12.72 4.75 12.44
CA LEU A 193 13.00 3.90 13.62
C LEU A 193 13.43 2.48 13.25
N ALA A 194 12.92 1.94 12.14
CA ALA A 194 13.30 0.63 11.61
C ALA A 194 14.63 0.65 10.84
N GLY A 195 15.18 1.84 10.55
CA GLY A 195 16.40 2.00 9.75
C GLY A 195 16.18 1.68 8.27
N GLU A 196 14.98 1.88 7.75
CA GLU A 196 14.66 1.64 6.34
C GLU A 196 15.34 2.69 5.44
N THR A 197 16.07 2.22 4.43
CA THR A 197 16.87 3.09 3.54
C THR A 197 16.37 3.12 2.11
N MET A 198 15.44 2.23 1.75
CA MET A 198 14.91 2.07 0.39
C MET A 198 13.59 2.82 0.17
N GLY A 199 13.01 3.43 1.21
CA GLY A 199 11.81 4.25 1.09
C GLY A 199 12.00 5.52 0.26
N PHE A 200 10.90 6.13 -0.16
CA PHE A 200 10.89 7.32 -1.02
C PHE A 200 11.67 8.51 -0.40
N VAL A 201 11.46 8.77 0.89
CA VAL A 201 12.08 9.92 1.59
C VAL A 201 13.61 9.75 1.68
N PRO A 202 14.17 8.65 2.21
CA PRO A 202 15.63 8.50 2.30
C PRO A 202 16.31 8.44 0.93
N LEU A 203 15.73 7.78 -0.06
CA LEU A 203 16.29 7.76 -1.42
C LEU A 203 16.31 9.15 -2.06
N THR A 204 15.20 9.90 -1.95
CA THR A 204 15.12 11.27 -2.47
C THR A 204 16.12 12.20 -1.76
N ALA A 205 16.26 12.08 -0.45
CA ALA A 205 17.22 12.85 0.32
C ALA A 205 18.66 12.60 -0.16
N ARG A 206 19.05 11.34 -0.35
CA ARG A 206 20.38 10.94 -0.85
C ARG A 206 20.66 11.44 -2.25
N ILE A 207 19.72 11.31 -3.18
CA ILE A 207 19.88 11.73 -4.58
C ILE A 207 19.95 13.25 -4.71
N THR A 208 19.13 13.98 -3.93
CA THR A 208 19.01 15.44 -4.04
C THR A 208 19.96 16.21 -3.11
N GLY A 209 20.61 15.54 -2.18
CA GLY A 209 21.42 16.19 -1.13
C GLY A 209 20.60 16.99 -0.11
N LYS A 210 19.27 16.84 -0.11
CA LYS A 210 18.38 17.52 0.84
C LYS A 210 18.29 16.73 2.14
N SER A 211 17.98 17.41 3.25
CA SER A 211 17.60 16.70 4.48
C SER A 211 16.26 15.99 4.31
N PRO A 212 16.03 14.85 5.00
CA PRO A 212 14.72 14.17 5.01
C PRO A 212 13.56 15.11 5.36
N PHE A 213 13.76 16.02 6.32
CA PHE A 213 12.75 17.04 6.67
C PHE A 213 12.42 18.00 5.52
N ALA A 214 13.41 18.37 4.71
CA ALA A 214 13.16 19.21 3.53
C ALA A 214 12.38 18.44 2.47
N VAL A 215 12.64 17.15 2.30
CA VAL A 215 11.87 16.27 1.42
C VAL A 215 10.42 16.18 1.91
N LEU A 216 10.20 15.84 3.19
CA LEU A 216 8.85 15.74 3.78
C LEU A 216 8.05 17.05 3.64
N ARG A 217 8.68 18.20 3.86
CA ARG A 217 8.03 19.50 3.71
C ARG A 217 7.55 19.73 2.26
N ASN A 218 8.37 19.37 1.29
CA ASN A 218 7.99 19.46 -0.12
C ASN A 218 6.82 18.52 -0.43
N MET A 219 6.84 17.29 0.10
CA MET A 219 5.76 16.31 -0.07
C MET A 219 4.44 16.80 0.51
N VAL A 220 4.46 17.42 1.70
CA VAL A 220 3.24 18.00 2.30
C VAL A 220 2.65 19.09 1.42
N GLN A 221 3.50 19.96 0.85
CA GLN A 221 3.04 20.98 -0.07
C GLN A 221 2.43 20.34 -1.34
N GLU A 222 3.09 19.35 -1.90
CA GLU A 222 2.62 18.63 -3.07
C GLU A 222 1.28 17.90 -2.82
N VAL A 223 1.11 17.24 -1.68
CA VAL A 223 -0.17 16.61 -1.29
C VAL A 223 -1.30 17.63 -1.26
N ARG A 224 -1.06 18.84 -0.75
CA ARG A 224 -2.08 19.92 -0.76
C ARG A 224 -2.47 20.34 -2.18
N GLU A 225 -1.50 20.46 -3.07
CA GLU A 225 -1.75 20.81 -4.47
C GLU A 225 -2.48 19.68 -5.21
N LEU A 226 -2.10 18.43 -4.98
CA LEU A 226 -2.78 17.25 -5.52
C LEU A 226 -4.24 17.19 -5.06
N HIS A 227 -4.50 17.40 -3.78
CA HIS A 227 -5.85 17.44 -3.23
C HIS A 227 -6.75 18.44 -3.97
N HIS A 228 -6.24 19.66 -4.21
CA HIS A 228 -7.00 20.68 -4.94
C HIS A 228 -7.22 20.32 -6.42
N ARG A 229 -6.21 19.78 -7.10
CA ARG A 229 -6.32 19.36 -8.51
C ARG A 229 -7.30 18.22 -8.68
N ILE A 230 -7.26 17.22 -7.82
CA ILE A 230 -8.21 16.11 -7.84
C ILE A 230 -9.64 16.62 -7.66
N ALA A 231 -9.86 17.47 -6.65
CA ALA A 231 -11.18 18.02 -6.40
C ALA A 231 -11.69 18.84 -7.60
N ALA A 232 -10.83 19.64 -8.24
CA ALA A 232 -11.19 20.39 -9.44
C ALA A 232 -11.49 19.48 -10.64
N THR A 233 -10.69 18.42 -10.85
CA THR A 233 -10.90 17.45 -11.94
C THR A 233 -12.21 16.69 -11.79
N LEU A 234 -12.59 16.35 -10.55
CA LEU A 234 -13.83 15.63 -10.26
C LEU A 234 -15.06 16.54 -10.08
N SER A 235 -14.93 17.84 -10.19
CA SER A 235 -16.03 18.79 -9.86
C SER A 235 -17.28 18.66 -10.75
N GLY A 236 -17.17 17.96 -11.89
CA GLY A 236 -18.30 17.68 -12.79
C GLY A 236 -19.08 16.39 -12.44
N ASP A 237 -18.66 15.64 -11.43
CA ASP A 237 -19.29 14.38 -10.98
C ASP A 237 -19.26 14.32 -9.44
N ASP A 238 -20.37 14.74 -8.82
CA ASP A 238 -20.49 14.82 -7.35
C ASP A 238 -20.34 13.47 -6.69
N ASP A 239 -20.80 12.38 -7.32
CA ASP A 239 -20.70 11.03 -6.77
C ASP A 239 -19.23 10.58 -6.76
N ALA A 240 -18.51 10.79 -7.86
CA ALA A 240 -17.08 10.47 -7.94
C ALA A 240 -16.28 11.31 -6.94
N LEU A 241 -16.54 12.61 -6.83
CA LEU A 241 -15.88 13.49 -5.88
C LEU A 241 -16.13 13.05 -4.42
N GLN A 242 -17.37 12.71 -4.08
CA GLN A 242 -17.73 12.27 -2.73
C GLN A 242 -17.07 10.92 -2.39
N LYS A 243 -17.02 9.98 -3.34
CA LYS A 243 -16.35 8.68 -3.15
C LYS A 243 -14.86 8.86 -2.91
N TRP A 244 -14.22 9.68 -3.71
CA TRP A 244 -12.80 10.01 -3.51
C TRP A 244 -12.53 10.61 -2.13
N ARG A 245 -13.27 11.65 -1.74
CA ARG A 245 -13.13 12.28 -0.41
C ARG A 245 -13.29 11.29 0.73
N THR A 246 -14.23 10.37 0.61
CA THR A 246 -14.45 9.31 1.62
C THR A 246 -13.24 8.39 1.71
N LEU A 247 -12.66 7.99 0.58
CA LEU A 247 -11.44 7.17 0.57
C LEU A 247 -10.25 7.92 1.17
N GLU A 248 -10.01 9.16 0.72
CA GLU A 248 -8.88 10.00 1.17
C GLU A 248 -8.92 10.21 2.69
N GLN A 249 -10.06 10.62 3.23
CA GLN A 249 -10.25 10.78 4.67
C GLN A 249 -10.06 9.47 5.44
N GLY A 250 -10.66 8.39 4.94
CA GLY A 250 -10.52 7.07 5.54
C GLY A 250 -9.09 6.54 5.51
N PHE A 251 -8.31 6.91 4.48
CA PHE A 251 -6.90 6.52 4.36
C PHE A 251 -6.04 7.22 5.42
N VAL A 252 -6.21 8.51 5.62
CA VAL A 252 -5.52 9.27 6.68
C VAL A 252 -5.94 8.76 8.06
N ALA A 253 -7.25 8.62 8.29
CA ALA A 253 -7.81 8.12 9.55
C ALA A 253 -7.23 6.75 9.92
N TRP A 254 -7.10 5.87 8.92
CA TRP A 254 -6.54 4.54 9.12
C TRP A 254 -5.07 4.59 9.56
N HIS A 255 -4.22 5.43 8.95
CA HIS A 255 -2.83 5.58 9.36
C HIS A 255 -2.70 6.08 10.80
N LEU A 256 -3.57 7.02 11.18
CA LEU A 256 -3.57 7.57 12.54
C LEU A 256 -4.07 6.56 13.58
N ALA A 257 -5.04 5.69 13.21
CA ALA A 257 -5.68 4.76 14.14
C ALA A 257 -4.89 3.45 14.39
N ILE A 258 -3.92 3.10 13.52
CA ILE A 258 -3.21 1.83 13.62
C ILE A 258 -1.87 2.01 14.34
N ASP A 259 -1.65 1.22 15.39
CA ASP A 259 -0.42 1.22 16.19
C ASP A 259 0.86 0.96 15.37
N ARG A 260 0.74 0.31 14.19
CA ARG A 260 1.86 0.07 13.27
C ARG A 260 2.63 1.35 12.92
N PHE A 261 1.92 2.48 12.77
CA PHE A 261 2.53 3.76 12.41
C PHE A 261 3.04 4.56 13.62
N ARG A 262 2.67 4.15 14.83
CA ARG A 262 3.08 4.74 16.12
C ARG A 262 2.70 6.22 16.29
N LEU A 263 1.81 6.74 15.45
CA LEU A 263 1.44 8.16 15.45
C LEU A 263 0.59 8.52 16.68
N CYS A 264 -0.37 7.66 17.07
CA CYS A 264 -1.14 7.87 18.29
C CYS A 264 -0.32 7.61 19.55
N SER A 265 0.43 6.49 19.58
CA SER A 265 1.19 6.09 20.77
C SER A 265 2.30 7.07 21.13
N ASP A 266 3.04 7.56 20.13
CA ASP A 266 4.27 8.32 20.36
C ASP A 266 4.05 9.84 20.23
N TYR A 267 3.07 10.29 19.44
CA TYR A 267 2.78 11.72 19.23
C TYR A 267 1.43 12.17 19.81
N GLY A 268 0.62 11.26 20.35
CA GLY A 268 -0.66 11.61 20.97
C GLY A 268 -1.72 12.14 20.01
N PHE A 269 -1.64 11.79 18.71
CA PHE A 269 -2.71 12.12 17.79
C PHE A 269 -3.99 11.40 18.22
N VAL A 270 -5.02 12.17 18.58
CA VAL A 270 -6.36 11.66 18.94
C VAL A 270 -7.31 12.02 17.82
N TRP A 271 -8.10 11.03 17.37
CA TRP A 271 -9.21 11.24 16.45
C TRP A 271 -10.50 11.40 17.22
#